data_95e48a71fb039a22bee7abc3a9228911
#
_entry.id   95e48a71fb039a22bee7abc3a9228911
#
_cell.length_a   1.000
_cell.length_b   1.000
_cell.length_c   1.000
_cell.angle_alpha   90.00
_cell.angle_beta   90.00
_cell.angle_gamma   90.00
#
_symmetry.space_group_name_H-M   'P 1'
#
loop_
_entity.id
_entity.type
_entity.pdbx_description
1 polymer ?
#
loop_
_entity_poly.entity_id
_entity_poly.type
_entity_poly.pdbx_seq_one_letter_code
_entity_poly.pdbx_strand_id
1 'polypeptide(L)'
;MKEKILLVDGYNMIAFWQETRQLFKKSELDAARTILLEKLSHYASFEGIRVICVFDAQYMPGIRQTYEEFQVQVVFTAEEETADDYIERLAAELNTPLHQVSVATSDLNEQWTVFAQGALRVS
;
A
#
# COMPACT_ATOMS: atom_id res chain seq x y z
N MET A 1 6.86 -14.56 -18.22
CA MET A 1 6.45 -13.16 -17.97
C MET A 1 6.32 -12.93 -16.47
N LYS A 2 6.87 -11.84 -15.98
CA LYS A 2 6.81 -11.54 -14.54
C LYS A 2 5.46 -10.95 -14.16
N GLU A 3 4.90 -11.37 -13.04
CA GLU A 3 3.73 -10.73 -12.45
C GLU A 3 4.18 -9.39 -11.85
N LYS A 4 3.48 -8.32 -12.19
CA LYS A 4 3.76 -6.99 -11.64
C LYS A 4 2.89 -6.78 -10.41
N ILE A 5 3.54 -6.43 -9.30
CA ILE A 5 2.89 -6.22 -8.02
C ILE A 5 3.24 -4.82 -7.51
N LEU A 6 2.23 -4.04 -7.17
CA LEU A 6 2.41 -2.73 -6.55
C LEU A 6 2.01 -2.80 -5.08
N LEU A 7 2.95 -2.48 -4.20
CA LEU A 7 2.70 -2.37 -2.77
C LEU A 7 2.47 -0.89 -2.44
N VAL A 8 1.39 -0.59 -1.75
CA VAL A 8 0.99 0.79 -1.45
C VAL A 8 0.91 0.99 0.07
N ASP A 9 1.59 2.02 0.57
CA ASP A 9 1.41 2.50 1.94
C ASP A 9 0.17 3.39 1.97
N GLY A 10 -0.96 2.82 2.40
CA GLY A 10 -2.28 3.42 2.24
C GLY A 10 -2.43 4.78 2.91
N TYR A 11 -2.15 4.88 4.20
CA TYR A 11 -2.31 6.16 4.91
C TYR A 11 -1.27 7.20 4.51
N ASN A 12 -0.08 6.76 4.13
CA ASN A 12 0.92 7.67 3.60
C ASN A 12 0.43 8.31 2.30
N MET A 13 -0.13 7.51 1.40
CA MET A 13 -0.68 8.02 0.13
C MET A 13 -1.92 8.90 0.35
N ILE A 14 -2.79 8.54 1.30
CA ILE A 14 -3.96 9.35 1.66
C ILE A 14 -3.50 10.73 2.15
N ALA A 15 -2.51 10.79 3.00
CA ALA A 15 -1.98 12.03 3.55
C ALA A 15 -1.29 12.90 2.50
N PHE A 16 -0.70 12.26 1.49
CA PHE A 16 0.06 12.93 0.44
C PHE A 16 -0.84 13.48 -0.68
N TRP A 17 -1.85 12.73 -1.10
CA TRP A 17 -2.71 13.12 -2.22
C TRP A 17 -3.66 14.25 -1.83
N GLN A 18 -3.76 15.24 -2.70
CA GLN A 18 -4.62 16.41 -2.48
C GLN A 18 -6.08 16.03 -2.25
N GLU A 19 -6.58 15.06 -3.01
CA GLU A 19 -7.99 14.63 -2.95
C GLU A 19 -8.37 13.99 -1.61
N THR A 20 -7.44 13.29 -0.97
CA THR A 20 -7.70 12.55 0.28
C THR A 20 -7.13 13.24 1.52
N ARG A 21 -6.21 14.16 1.36
CA ARG A 21 -5.52 14.82 2.47
C ARG A 21 -6.48 15.54 3.43
N GLN A 22 -7.51 16.19 2.90
CA GLN A 22 -8.49 16.90 3.74
C GLN A 22 -9.31 15.92 4.58
N LEU A 23 -9.65 14.78 4.02
CA LEU A 23 -10.38 13.73 4.76
C LEU A 23 -9.52 13.15 5.86
N PHE A 24 -8.23 12.98 5.61
CA PHE A 24 -7.27 12.53 6.62
C PHE A 24 -7.22 13.52 7.79
N LYS A 25 -7.13 14.81 7.50
CA LYS A 25 -7.07 15.86 8.50
C LYS A 25 -8.34 15.95 9.34
N LYS A 26 -9.49 15.61 8.76
CA LYS A 26 -10.80 15.62 9.45
C LYS A 26 -11.09 14.29 10.12
N SER A 27 -10.17 13.36 10.14
CA SER A 27 -10.36 12.00 10.67
C SER A 27 -11.48 11.23 9.96
N GLU A 28 -11.75 11.55 8.72
CA GLU A 28 -12.71 10.82 7.89
C GLU A 28 -12.00 9.74 7.09
N LEU A 29 -11.37 8.80 7.81
CA LEU A 29 -10.48 7.81 7.22
C LEU A 29 -11.23 6.77 6.38
N ASP A 30 -12.46 6.42 6.74
CA ASP A 30 -13.24 5.46 5.95
C ASP A 30 -13.48 5.98 4.54
N ALA A 31 -13.87 7.24 4.42
CA ALA A 31 -14.08 7.88 3.12
C ALA A 31 -12.77 8.00 2.35
N ALA A 32 -11.69 8.36 3.02
CA ALA A 32 -10.38 8.47 2.39
C ALA A 32 -9.89 7.12 1.87
N ARG A 33 -10.06 6.04 2.63
CA ARG A 33 -9.70 4.69 2.19
C ARG A 33 -10.49 4.28 0.96
N THR A 34 -11.79 4.55 0.95
CA THR A 34 -12.64 4.21 -0.19
C THR A 34 -12.17 4.91 -1.46
N ILE A 35 -11.87 6.20 -1.39
CA ILE A 35 -11.36 6.96 -2.54
C ILE A 35 -10.04 6.39 -3.03
N LEU A 36 -9.12 6.11 -2.12
CA LEU A 36 -7.82 5.52 -2.47
C LEU A 36 -8.00 4.17 -3.17
N LEU A 37 -8.83 3.30 -2.61
CA LEU A 37 -9.03 1.96 -3.14
C LEU A 37 -9.72 1.99 -4.52
N GLU A 38 -10.63 2.91 -4.75
CA GLU A 38 -11.24 3.09 -6.07
C GLU A 38 -10.19 3.48 -7.11
N LYS A 39 -9.32 4.43 -6.76
CA LYS A 39 -8.25 4.87 -7.67
C LYS A 39 -7.26 3.76 -7.94
N LEU A 40 -6.89 2.99 -6.93
CA LEU A 40 -5.99 1.86 -7.09
C LEU A 40 -6.61 0.74 -7.93
N SER A 41 -7.91 0.53 -7.77
CA SER A 41 -8.65 -0.45 -8.58
C SER A 41 -8.60 -0.08 -10.06
N HIS A 42 -8.84 1.19 -10.38
CA HIS A 42 -8.76 1.66 -11.76
C HIS A 42 -7.36 1.50 -12.32
N TYR A 43 -6.36 1.84 -11.52
CA TYR A 43 -4.96 1.71 -11.92
C TYR A 43 -4.59 0.24 -12.14
N ALA A 44 -4.99 -0.64 -11.24
CA ALA A 44 -4.73 -2.07 -11.35
C ALA A 44 -5.33 -2.66 -12.63
N SER A 45 -6.58 -2.29 -12.92
CA SER A 45 -7.26 -2.75 -14.14
C SER A 45 -6.60 -2.21 -15.40
N PHE A 46 -6.27 -0.94 -15.39
CA PHE A 46 -5.66 -0.28 -16.55
C PHE A 46 -4.28 -0.86 -16.89
N GLU A 47 -3.46 -1.06 -15.87
CA GLU A 47 -2.09 -1.54 -16.04
C GLU A 47 -1.97 -3.07 -16.07
N GLY A 48 -3.03 -3.78 -15.67
CA GLY A 48 -3.00 -5.23 -15.59
C GLY A 48 -2.05 -5.74 -14.51
N ILE A 49 -2.05 -5.08 -13.35
CA ILE A 49 -1.15 -5.42 -12.24
C ILE A 49 -1.92 -5.79 -10.99
N ARG A 50 -1.25 -6.46 -10.08
CA ARG A 50 -1.78 -6.77 -8.77
C ARG A 50 -1.42 -5.64 -7.82
N VAL A 51 -2.38 -5.15 -7.04
CA VAL A 51 -2.15 -4.09 -6.06
C VAL A 51 -2.45 -4.62 -4.66
N ILE A 52 -1.51 -4.38 -3.74
CA ILE A 52 -1.67 -4.70 -2.33
C ILE A 52 -1.54 -3.39 -1.56
N CYS A 53 -2.63 -2.95 -0.94
CA CYS A 53 -2.66 -1.71 -0.16
C CYS A 53 -2.59 -2.04 1.32
N VAL A 54 -1.60 -1.50 2.01
CA VAL A 54 -1.32 -1.79 3.41
C VAL A 54 -1.67 -0.57 4.27
N PHE A 55 -2.53 -0.79 5.26
CA PHE A 55 -2.92 0.25 6.22
C PHE A 55 -2.35 -0.06 7.59
N ASP A 56 -1.72 0.94 8.20
CA ASP A 56 -1.09 0.83 9.51
C ASP A 56 -2.14 0.73 10.62
N ALA A 57 -1.96 -0.22 11.52
CA ALA A 57 -2.87 -0.50 12.62
C ALA A 57 -3.01 0.66 13.61
N GLN A 58 -2.07 1.57 13.68
CA GLN A 58 -2.14 2.72 14.59
C GLN A 58 -3.36 3.60 14.31
N TYR A 59 -3.89 3.59 13.08
CA TYR A 59 -5.07 4.36 12.68
C TYR A 59 -6.37 3.55 12.79
N MET A 60 -6.26 2.26 13.04
CA MET A 60 -7.42 1.37 13.15
C MET A 60 -7.02 0.18 14.03
N PRO A 61 -6.92 0.40 15.35
CA PRO A 61 -6.46 -0.66 16.26
C PRO A 61 -7.39 -1.86 16.21
N GLY A 62 -6.80 -3.03 16.30
CA GLY A 62 -7.53 -4.28 16.28
C GLY A 62 -6.66 -5.41 15.78
N ILE A 63 -7.31 -6.44 15.28
CA ILE A 63 -6.66 -7.61 14.75
C ILE A 63 -6.30 -7.37 13.29
N ARG A 64 -5.12 -7.81 12.89
CA ARG A 64 -4.70 -7.78 11.50
C ARG A 64 -5.74 -8.48 10.62
N GLN A 65 -6.14 -7.81 9.57
CA GLN A 65 -7.10 -8.31 8.59
C GLN A 65 -6.55 -8.18 7.19
N THR A 66 -6.94 -9.12 6.34
CA THR A 66 -6.65 -9.07 4.91
C THR A 66 -7.95 -9.36 4.17
N TYR A 67 -8.31 -8.52 3.21
CA TYR A 67 -9.50 -8.73 2.38
C TYR A 67 -9.31 -8.08 1.02
N GLU A 68 -10.23 -8.30 0.10
CA GLU A 68 -10.22 -7.64 -1.20
C GLU A 68 -11.36 -6.64 -1.29
N GLU A 69 -11.08 -5.49 -1.86
CA GLU A 69 -12.08 -4.48 -2.14
C GLU A 69 -11.67 -3.77 -3.43
N PHE A 70 -12.61 -3.57 -4.36
CA PHE A 70 -12.33 -2.93 -5.65
C PHE A 70 -11.18 -3.61 -6.41
N GLN A 71 -11.04 -4.92 -6.30
CA GLN A 71 -9.96 -5.68 -6.96
C GLN A 71 -8.56 -5.34 -6.43
N VAL A 72 -8.49 -4.76 -5.24
CA VAL A 72 -7.23 -4.47 -4.54
C VAL A 72 -7.19 -5.32 -3.28
N GLN A 73 -6.09 -5.98 -3.03
CA GLN A 73 -5.88 -6.70 -1.78
C GLN A 73 -5.58 -5.68 -0.68
N VAL A 74 -6.38 -5.67 0.37
CA VAL A 74 -6.25 -4.71 1.47
C VAL A 74 -5.73 -5.44 2.72
N VAL A 75 -4.69 -4.90 3.34
CA VAL A 75 -4.09 -5.48 4.54
C VAL A 75 -4.07 -4.42 5.65
N PHE A 76 -4.62 -4.76 6.81
CA PHE A 76 -4.42 -3.98 8.02
C PHE A 76 -3.38 -4.70 8.88
N THR A 77 -2.31 -4.01 9.26
CA THR A 77 -1.22 -4.63 10.01
C THR A 77 -1.63 -4.96 11.45
N ALA A 78 -0.86 -5.81 12.13
CA ALA A 78 -1.03 -6.07 13.55
C ALA A 78 -0.66 -4.82 14.39
N GLU A 79 -1.11 -4.75 15.62
CA GLU A 79 -0.91 -3.56 16.47
C GLU A 79 0.55 -3.14 16.63
N GLU A 80 1.46 -4.09 16.73
CA GLU A 80 2.88 -3.81 16.88
C GLU A 80 3.65 -3.77 15.56
N GLU A 81 2.95 -3.81 14.44
CA GLU A 81 3.56 -3.81 13.12
C GLU A 81 3.17 -2.54 12.36
N THR A 82 4.13 -1.82 11.81
CA THR A 82 3.84 -0.67 10.96
C THR A 82 3.63 -1.11 9.52
N ALA A 83 2.96 -0.27 8.73
CA ALA A 83 2.81 -0.52 7.29
C ALA A 83 4.17 -0.64 6.60
N ASP A 84 5.13 0.21 6.98
CA ASP A 84 6.47 0.22 6.42
C ASP A 84 7.21 -1.11 6.69
N ASP A 85 7.13 -1.63 7.91
CA ASP A 85 7.73 -2.92 8.27
C ASP A 85 7.08 -4.07 7.50
N TYR A 86 5.77 -4.04 7.36
CA TYR A 86 5.02 -5.04 6.61
C TYR A 86 5.40 -5.02 5.13
N ILE A 87 5.46 -3.84 4.53
CA ILE A 87 5.82 -3.66 3.11
C ILE A 87 7.25 -4.13 2.87
N GLU A 88 8.18 -3.79 3.75
CA GLU A 88 9.57 -4.23 3.66
C GLU A 88 9.66 -5.77 3.64
N ARG A 89 8.99 -6.41 4.59
CA ARG A 89 8.97 -7.87 4.68
C ARG A 89 8.33 -8.51 3.45
N LEU A 90 7.18 -7.97 3.02
CA LEU A 90 6.45 -8.50 1.88
C LEU A 90 7.24 -8.31 0.58
N ALA A 91 7.89 -7.16 0.41
CA ALA A 91 8.74 -6.91 -0.76
C ALA A 91 9.87 -7.93 -0.83
N ALA A 92 10.48 -8.26 0.29
CA ALA A 92 11.53 -9.28 0.35
C ALA A 92 10.99 -10.67 -0.01
N GLU A 93 9.83 -11.04 0.51
CA GLU A 93 9.18 -12.31 0.21
C GLU A 93 8.80 -12.46 -1.26
N LEU A 94 8.35 -11.37 -1.87
CA LEU A 94 7.90 -11.34 -3.27
C LEU A 94 9.04 -11.11 -4.26
N ASN A 95 10.25 -10.84 -3.78
CA ASN A 95 11.41 -10.61 -4.64
C ASN A 95 11.93 -11.92 -5.22
N THR A 96 11.24 -12.39 -6.25
CA THR A 96 11.58 -13.63 -6.96
C THR A 96 11.68 -13.35 -8.45
N PRO A 97 12.29 -14.24 -9.26
CA PRO A 97 12.33 -14.07 -10.70
C PRO A 97 10.96 -14.00 -11.38
N LEU A 98 9.89 -14.45 -10.68
CA LEU A 98 8.53 -14.47 -11.23
C LEU A 98 7.75 -13.19 -10.97
N HIS A 99 8.29 -12.27 -10.16
CA HIS A 99 7.59 -11.04 -9.77
C HIS A 99 8.43 -9.81 -10.02
N GLN A 100 7.76 -8.73 -10.38
CA GLN A 100 8.33 -7.40 -10.41
C GLN A 100 7.58 -6.57 -9.38
N VAL A 101 8.24 -6.19 -8.30
CA VAL A 101 7.64 -5.50 -7.16
C VAL A 101 7.97 -4.01 -7.23
N SER A 102 6.94 -3.17 -7.09
CA SER A 102 7.08 -1.72 -6.98
C SER A 102 6.42 -1.26 -5.70
N VAL A 103 6.86 -0.14 -5.16
CA VAL A 103 6.29 0.45 -3.93
C VAL A 103 5.89 1.89 -4.17
N ALA A 104 4.66 2.22 -3.81
CA ALA A 104 4.12 3.58 -3.87
C ALA A 104 4.03 4.16 -2.46
N THR A 105 4.88 5.10 -2.14
CA THR A 105 4.92 5.80 -0.85
C THR A 105 5.63 7.13 -1.02
N SER A 106 5.26 8.13 -0.22
CA SER A 106 5.99 9.39 -0.13
C SER A 106 7.05 9.37 0.97
N ASP A 107 7.13 8.29 1.76
CA ASP A 107 8.10 8.16 2.84
C ASP A 107 9.46 7.74 2.26
N LEU A 108 10.44 8.63 2.31
CA LEU A 108 11.77 8.37 1.76
C LEU A 108 12.48 7.21 2.47
N ASN A 109 12.31 7.08 3.75
CA ASN A 109 12.95 5.99 4.50
C ASN A 109 12.39 4.64 4.06
N GLU A 110 11.09 4.56 3.90
CA GLU A 110 10.43 3.36 3.42
C GLU A 110 10.86 3.04 1.99
N GLN A 111 10.92 4.05 1.12
CA GLN A 111 11.39 3.85 -0.26
C GLN A 111 12.80 3.27 -0.31
N TRP A 112 13.71 3.79 0.50
CA TRP A 112 15.09 3.29 0.54
C TRP A 112 15.16 1.86 1.06
N THR A 113 14.42 1.55 2.10
CA THR A 113 14.41 0.22 2.71
C THR A 113 13.91 -0.84 1.72
N VAL A 114 12.77 -0.60 1.10
CA VAL A 114 12.20 -1.55 0.15
C VAL A 114 12.99 -1.62 -1.15
N PHE A 115 13.61 -0.53 -1.56
CA PHE A 115 14.49 -0.54 -2.73
C PHE A 115 15.67 -1.47 -2.50
N ALA A 116 16.21 -1.49 -1.30
CA ALA A 116 17.28 -2.41 -0.91
C ALA A 116 16.84 -3.88 -0.98
N GLN A 117 15.53 -4.15 -0.89
CA GLN A 117 14.97 -5.49 -1.06
C GLN A 117 14.67 -5.84 -2.52
N GLY A 118 15.04 -5.00 -3.45
CA GLY A 118 14.88 -5.26 -4.87
C GLY A 118 13.60 -4.70 -5.50
N ALA A 119 12.81 -3.93 -4.74
CA ALA A 119 11.59 -3.32 -5.27
C ALA A 119 11.89 -2.03 -6.04
N LEU A 120 11.05 -1.71 -7.01
CA LEU A 120 11.13 -0.46 -7.75
C LEU A 120 10.38 0.65 -7.01
N ARG A 121 10.90 1.86 -7.10
CA ARG A 121 10.27 3.04 -6.49
C ARG A 121 9.22 3.64 -7.42
N VAL A 122 8.04 3.93 -6.87
CA VAL A 122 6.98 4.65 -7.57
C VAL A 122 6.58 5.83 -6.69
N SER A 123 6.64 7.02 -7.21
CA SER A 123 6.27 8.23 -6.48
C SER A 123 4.91 8.77 -6.91
#